data_69fa5cf3f3b6ee0e47826093786639aa
#
_entry.id   69fa5cf3f3b6ee0e47826093786639aa
#
_cell.length_a   1.000
_cell.length_b   1.000
_cell.length_c   1.000
_cell.angle_alpha   90.00
_cell.angle_beta   90.00
_cell.angle_gamma   90.00
#
_symmetry.space_group_name_H-M   'P 1'
#
loop_
_entity.id
_entity.type
_entity.pdbx_description
1 polymer ?
#
loop_
_entity_poly.entity_id
_entity_poly.type
_entity_poly.pdbx_seq_one_letter_code
_entity_poly.pdbx_strand_id
1 'polypeptide(L)'
;LAVYAATFAPSELKAKIKMVYSHDGPGFLPNFYKTQEFENIQSRICKIIPKAAVVGLIMEQYNNYKVVNSKAVLLLQHDLLKWQIVDDHLDYVSDVNKFSKHTRKTMNSWISDMDMETRKVFVNTIYELIGWMMKSIKTELCEKWNNDSGLMITNNIIYAIICLLGDMID
;
A
#
# COMPACT_ATOMS: atom_id res chain seq x y z
N LEU A 1 -6.80 3.95 -7.33
CA LEU A 1 -7.44 4.56 -8.52
C LEU A 1 -8.57 3.71 -9.09
N ALA A 2 -8.40 2.37 -9.30
CA ALA A 2 -9.41 1.51 -9.92
C ALA A 2 -10.75 1.52 -9.16
N VAL A 3 -10.72 1.39 -7.83
CA VAL A 3 -11.93 1.43 -6.99
C VAL A 3 -12.65 2.77 -7.14
N TYR A 4 -11.93 3.89 -7.07
CA TYR A 4 -12.51 5.22 -7.22
C TYR A 4 -13.15 5.40 -8.61
N ALA A 5 -12.43 5.05 -9.65
CA ALA A 5 -12.94 5.13 -11.03
C ALA A 5 -14.20 4.29 -11.23
N ALA A 6 -14.23 3.06 -10.70
CA ALA A 6 -15.41 2.19 -10.79
C ALA A 6 -16.60 2.74 -9.97
N THR A 7 -16.34 3.33 -8.81
CA THR A 7 -17.37 3.93 -7.95
C THR A 7 -18.09 5.07 -8.66
N PHE A 8 -17.37 5.95 -9.33
CA PHE A 8 -17.93 7.14 -9.98
C PHE A 8 -18.09 7.00 -11.50
N ALA A 9 -17.95 5.79 -12.04
CA ALA A 9 -18.22 5.54 -13.44
C ALA A 9 -19.69 5.81 -13.78
N PRO A 10 -20.01 6.30 -14.99
CA PRO A 10 -21.39 6.36 -15.47
C PRO A 10 -22.07 5.00 -15.38
N SER A 11 -23.39 5.00 -15.15
CA SER A 11 -24.18 3.76 -14.93
C SER A 11 -24.02 2.72 -16.03
N GLU A 12 -23.94 3.15 -17.28
CA GLU A 12 -23.73 2.27 -18.43
C GLU A 12 -22.36 1.55 -18.40
N LEU A 13 -21.31 2.25 -17.97
CA LEU A 13 -19.98 1.67 -17.80
C LEU A 13 -19.93 0.80 -16.54
N LYS A 14 -20.55 1.26 -15.46
CA LYS A 14 -20.64 0.51 -14.20
C LYS A 14 -21.32 -0.85 -14.39
N ALA A 15 -22.34 -0.92 -15.24
CA ALA A 15 -23.02 -2.17 -15.57
C ALA A 15 -22.12 -3.19 -16.28
N LYS A 16 -21.10 -2.74 -17.00
CA LYS A 16 -20.13 -3.58 -17.71
C LYS A 16 -18.97 -4.05 -16.83
N ILE A 17 -18.75 -3.42 -15.66
CA ILE A 17 -17.69 -3.79 -14.73
C ILE A 17 -18.07 -5.10 -14.04
N LYS A 18 -17.33 -6.17 -14.28
CA LYS A 18 -17.53 -7.46 -13.62
C LYS A 18 -16.86 -7.51 -12.26
N MET A 19 -15.58 -7.12 -12.19
CA MET A 19 -14.77 -7.11 -10.98
C MET A 19 -13.81 -5.92 -10.99
N VAL A 20 -13.49 -5.43 -9.80
CA VAL A 20 -12.51 -4.37 -9.56
C VAL A 20 -11.42 -4.93 -8.65
N TYR A 21 -10.23 -5.09 -9.17
CA TYR A 21 -9.09 -5.57 -8.39
C TYR A 21 -8.31 -4.40 -7.79
N SER A 22 -8.06 -4.47 -6.48
CA SER A 22 -7.21 -3.54 -5.76
C SER A 22 -6.05 -4.31 -5.14
N HIS A 23 -4.87 -4.17 -5.72
CA HIS A 23 -3.66 -4.81 -5.25
C HIS A 23 -2.88 -3.84 -4.36
N ASP A 24 -2.95 -4.08 -3.06
CA ASP A 24 -2.34 -3.27 -1.99
C ASP A 24 -2.60 -1.76 -2.11
N GLY A 25 -3.75 -1.38 -2.70
CA GLY A 25 -4.16 0.01 -2.76
C GLY A 25 -4.65 0.50 -1.40
N PRO A 26 -4.37 1.77 -1.02
CA PRO A 26 -4.92 2.35 0.20
C PRO A 26 -6.44 2.42 0.15
N GLY A 27 -7.06 2.55 1.31
CA GLY A 27 -8.48 2.82 1.44
C GLY A 27 -8.84 4.27 1.13
N PHE A 28 -10.01 4.68 1.61
CA PHE A 28 -10.57 6.00 1.41
C PHE A 28 -11.03 6.59 2.75
N LEU A 29 -11.32 7.88 2.76
CA LEU A 29 -11.94 8.53 3.92
C LEU A 29 -13.33 7.92 4.22
N PRO A 30 -13.79 7.93 5.48
CA PRO A 30 -15.03 7.29 5.89
C PRO A 30 -16.26 7.71 5.06
N ASN A 31 -16.31 8.96 4.62
CA ASN A 31 -17.44 9.47 3.83
C ASN A 31 -17.56 8.82 2.45
N PHE A 32 -16.44 8.39 1.85
CA PHE A 32 -16.46 7.67 0.57
C PHE A 32 -17.25 6.37 0.67
N TYR A 33 -17.05 5.63 1.74
CA TYR A 33 -17.70 4.34 1.97
C TYR A 33 -19.20 4.43 2.27
N LYS A 34 -19.67 5.64 2.61
CA LYS A 34 -21.10 5.89 2.89
C LYS A 34 -21.89 6.35 1.65
N THR A 35 -21.22 6.43 0.50
CA THR A 35 -21.89 6.85 -0.74
C THR A 35 -22.67 5.70 -1.37
N GLN A 36 -23.83 6.02 -1.97
CA GLN A 36 -24.64 5.06 -2.70
C GLN A 36 -23.85 4.48 -3.90
N GLU A 37 -22.98 5.29 -4.50
CA GLU A 37 -22.12 4.90 -5.61
C GLU A 37 -21.17 3.77 -5.21
N PHE A 38 -20.61 3.83 -3.99
CA PHE A 38 -19.75 2.79 -3.45
C PHE A 38 -20.55 1.52 -3.11
N GLU A 39 -21.71 1.65 -2.48
CA GLU A 39 -22.59 0.51 -2.19
C GLU A 39 -22.93 -0.29 -3.44
N ASN A 40 -23.17 0.39 -4.55
CA ASN A 40 -23.51 -0.25 -5.85
C ASN A 40 -22.36 -1.06 -6.45
N ILE A 41 -21.12 -0.85 -6.05
CA ILE A 41 -19.94 -1.52 -6.62
C ILE A 41 -19.19 -2.39 -5.61
N GLN A 42 -19.38 -2.21 -4.31
CA GLN A 42 -18.57 -2.85 -3.26
C GLN A 42 -18.52 -4.38 -3.37
N SER A 43 -19.61 -5.02 -3.75
CA SER A 43 -19.67 -6.49 -3.92
C SER A 43 -18.78 -7.01 -5.05
N ARG A 44 -18.35 -6.14 -5.95
CA ARG A 44 -17.45 -6.47 -7.08
C ARG A 44 -16.00 -6.09 -6.81
N ILE A 45 -15.68 -5.57 -5.62
CA ILE A 45 -14.30 -5.19 -5.27
C ILE A 45 -13.59 -6.40 -4.67
N CYS A 46 -12.49 -6.79 -5.28
CA CYS A 46 -11.56 -7.79 -4.75
C CYS A 46 -10.27 -7.09 -4.33
N LYS A 47 -10.11 -6.87 -3.04
CA LYS A 47 -8.88 -6.31 -2.48
C LYS A 47 -7.94 -7.43 -2.05
N ILE A 48 -6.69 -7.33 -2.46
CA ILE A 48 -5.62 -8.27 -2.11
C ILE A 48 -4.47 -7.44 -1.54
N ILE A 49 -3.96 -7.81 -0.37
CA ILE A 49 -2.87 -7.13 0.30
C ILE A 49 -1.79 -8.14 0.71
N PRO A 50 -0.52 -7.76 0.78
CA PRO A 50 0.52 -8.67 1.25
C PRO A 50 0.46 -8.86 2.77
N LYS A 51 1.09 -9.93 3.26
CA LYS A 51 1.12 -10.30 4.69
C LYS A 51 1.69 -9.21 5.60
N ALA A 52 2.67 -8.44 5.12
CA ALA A 52 3.23 -7.28 5.81
C ALA A 52 2.78 -5.97 5.15
N ALA A 53 1.51 -5.89 4.76
CA ALA A 53 0.94 -4.70 4.16
C ALA A 53 1.09 -3.48 5.08
N VAL A 54 1.50 -2.37 4.47
CA VAL A 54 1.46 -1.03 5.06
C VAL A 54 0.52 -0.16 4.22
N VAL A 55 0.81 -0.03 2.93
CA VAL A 55 0.04 0.83 2.01
C VAL A 55 -1.42 0.41 1.94
N GLY A 56 -1.71 -0.87 1.75
CA GLY A 56 -3.07 -1.38 1.61
C GLY A 56 -3.93 -1.25 2.87
N LEU A 57 -3.33 -0.96 4.01
CA LEU A 57 -4.04 -0.78 5.28
C LEU A 57 -4.26 0.69 5.66
N ILE A 58 -3.62 1.63 4.96
CA ILE A 58 -3.86 3.07 5.15
C ILE A 58 -5.30 3.41 4.77
N MET A 59 -6.04 4.09 5.67
CA MET A 59 -7.45 4.47 5.51
C MET A 59 -8.40 3.30 5.20
N GLU A 60 -7.97 2.06 5.48
CA GLU A 60 -8.82 0.88 5.29
C GLU A 60 -9.87 0.78 6.39
N GLN A 61 -11.14 0.88 6.00
CA GLN A 61 -12.29 0.82 6.91
C GLN A 61 -12.92 -0.58 6.95
N TYR A 62 -12.78 -1.34 5.87
CA TYR A 62 -13.36 -2.67 5.75
C TYR A 62 -12.26 -3.74 5.87
N ASN A 63 -12.55 -4.80 6.59
CA ASN A 63 -11.67 -5.97 6.69
C ASN A 63 -11.92 -6.99 5.55
N ASN A 64 -12.56 -6.56 4.46
CA ASN A 64 -12.88 -7.44 3.34
C ASN A 64 -11.72 -7.42 2.32
N TYR A 65 -10.64 -8.09 2.68
CA TYR A 65 -9.47 -8.28 1.81
C TYR A 65 -8.91 -9.70 1.94
N LYS A 66 -8.26 -10.16 0.90
CA LYS A 66 -7.46 -11.39 0.91
C LYS A 66 -6.01 -11.03 1.21
N VAL A 67 -5.32 -11.87 1.96
CA VAL A 67 -3.91 -11.67 2.30
C VAL A 67 -3.06 -12.65 1.51
N VAL A 68 -2.05 -12.14 0.83
CA VAL A 68 -1.11 -12.95 0.04
C VAL A 68 0.27 -12.96 0.69
N ASN A 69 0.94 -14.09 0.60
CA ASN A 69 2.31 -14.24 1.02
C ASN A 69 3.27 -13.52 0.04
N SER A 70 4.39 -12.98 0.55
CA SER A 70 5.38 -12.28 -0.27
C SER A 70 6.79 -12.63 0.19
N LYS A 71 7.72 -12.73 -0.76
CA LYS A 71 9.15 -12.94 -0.48
C LYS A 71 9.86 -11.65 -0.06
N ALA A 72 9.25 -10.49 -0.32
CA ALA A 72 9.79 -9.20 0.06
C ALA A 72 9.52 -8.88 1.54
N VAL A 73 10.11 -7.80 2.03
CA VAL A 73 9.96 -7.32 3.41
C VAL A 73 9.40 -5.88 3.42
N LEU A 74 8.60 -5.56 4.42
CA LEU A 74 8.05 -4.23 4.66
C LEU A 74 7.41 -3.62 3.39
N LEU A 75 7.73 -2.36 3.07
CA LEU A 75 7.19 -1.63 1.92
C LEU A 75 7.49 -2.28 0.57
N LEU A 76 8.56 -3.08 0.46
CA LEU A 76 8.88 -3.81 -0.77
C LEU A 76 7.86 -4.90 -1.09
N GLN A 77 7.00 -5.28 -0.15
CA GLN A 77 5.87 -6.18 -0.41
C GLN A 77 4.76 -5.53 -1.25
N HIS A 78 4.80 -4.20 -1.42
CA HIS A 78 3.91 -3.50 -2.35
C HIS A 78 4.15 -3.89 -3.82
N ASP A 79 5.32 -4.40 -4.14
CA ASP A 79 5.64 -4.93 -5.47
C ASP A 79 4.96 -6.29 -5.68
N LEU A 80 3.98 -6.34 -6.59
CA LEU A 80 3.21 -7.55 -6.92
C LEU A 80 4.09 -8.69 -7.45
N LEU A 81 5.22 -8.36 -8.09
CA LEU A 81 6.17 -9.35 -8.63
C LEU A 81 6.87 -10.15 -7.53
N LYS A 82 6.78 -9.71 -6.27
CA LYS A 82 7.30 -10.42 -5.09
C LYS A 82 6.25 -11.27 -4.39
N TRP A 83 4.99 -11.23 -4.83
CA TRP A 83 3.92 -12.06 -4.27
C TRP A 83 4.11 -13.52 -4.67
N GLN A 84 3.82 -14.43 -3.74
CA GLN A 84 4.05 -15.84 -3.98
C GLN A 84 2.88 -16.45 -4.74
N ILE A 85 3.25 -17.32 -5.66
CA ILE A 85 2.32 -18.15 -6.42
C ILE A 85 2.63 -19.59 -6.06
N VAL A 86 1.61 -20.36 -5.75
CA VAL A 86 1.65 -21.79 -5.51
C VAL A 86 0.71 -22.43 -6.52
N ASP A 87 1.22 -23.38 -7.27
CA ASP A 87 0.55 -23.97 -8.43
C ASP A 87 0.18 -22.86 -9.44
N ASP A 88 -1.09 -22.53 -9.61
CA ASP A 88 -1.59 -21.57 -10.58
C ASP A 88 -2.32 -20.37 -9.92
N HIS A 89 -2.18 -20.18 -8.60
CA HIS A 89 -2.86 -19.15 -7.84
C HIS A 89 -1.96 -18.46 -6.81
N LEU A 90 -2.40 -17.28 -6.35
CA LEU A 90 -1.69 -16.57 -5.29
C LEU A 90 -1.72 -17.37 -3.97
N ASP A 91 -0.57 -17.43 -3.30
CA ASP A 91 -0.43 -18.08 -1.99
C ASP A 91 -1.12 -17.25 -0.91
N TYR A 92 -2.40 -17.53 -0.67
CA TYR A 92 -3.20 -16.84 0.32
C TYR A 92 -2.93 -17.35 1.73
N VAL A 93 -2.80 -16.41 2.67
CA VAL A 93 -2.64 -16.66 4.10
C VAL A 93 -3.82 -16.09 4.87
N SER A 94 -4.02 -16.58 6.11
CA SER A 94 -5.21 -16.26 6.89
C SER A 94 -5.30 -14.80 7.33
N ASP A 95 -4.16 -14.12 7.55
CA ASP A 95 -4.16 -12.76 8.10
C ASP A 95 -2.82 -12.05 7.89
N VAL A 96 -2.85 -10.72 8.04
CA VAL A 96 -1.65 -9.88 8.08
C VAL A 96 -0.86 -10.11 9.37
N ASN A 97 0.42 -9.79 9.36
CA ASN A 97 1.27 -9.93 10.53
C ASN A 97 0.94 -8.90 11.63
N LYS A 98 1.49 -9.09 12.83
CA LYS A 98 1.27 -8.21 13.99
C LYS A 98 1.75 -6.78 13.74
N PHE A 99 2.87 -6.62 13.03
CA PHE A 99 3.42 -5.31 12.66
C PHE A 99 2.42 -4.53 11.79
N SER A 100 1.87 -5.13 10.75
CA SER A 100 0.87 -4.48 9.89
C SER A 100 -0.38 -4.05 10.66
N LYS A 101 -0.84 -4.89 11.61
CA LYS A 101 -1.99 -4.53 12.46
C LYS A 101 -1.70 -3.32 13.35
N HIS A 102 -0.51 -3.25 13.92
CA HIS A 102 -0.08 -2.11 14.74
C HIS A 102 0.06 -0.85 13.90
N THR A 103 0.79 -0.91 12.80
CA THR A 103 0.99 0.20 11.87
C THR A 103 -0.34 0.75 11.36
N ARG A 104 -1.28 -0.13 10.97
CA ARG A 104 -2.62 0.28 10.57
C ARG A 104 -3.31 1.13 11.64
N LYS A 105 -3.30 0.67 12.89
CA LYS A 105 -3.97 1.38 13.99
C LYS A 105 -3.38 2.78 14.18
N THR A 106 -2.06 2.86 14.23
CA THR A 106 -1.33 4.13 14.43
C THR A 106 -1.56 5.10 13.26
N MET A 107 -1.33 4.65 12.03
CA MET A 107 -1.47 5.50 10.85
C MET A 107 -2.91 5.97 10.62
N ASN A 108 -3.90 5.09 10.82
CA ASN A 108 -5.29 5.48 10.65
C ASN A 108 -5.74 6.48 11.71
N SER A 109 -5.25 6.36 12.97
CA SER A 109 -5.49 7.37 14.01
C SER A 109 -4.93 8.73 13.57
N TRP A 110 -3.66 8.79 13.19
CA TRP A 110 -3.02 10.04 12.76
C TRP A 110 -3.73 10.70 11.58
N ILE A 111 -4.01 9.91 10.52
CA ILE A 111 -4.67 10.44 9.32
C ILE A 111 -6.08 10.94 9.63
N SER A 112 -6.79 10.31 10.56
CA SER A 112 -8.13 10.76 10.97
C SER A 112 -8.10 12.10 11.70
N ASP A 113 -7.05 12.37 12.46
CA ASP A 113 -6.89 13.59 13.25
C ASP A 113 -6.33 14.76 12.45
N MET A 114 -5.78 14.51 11.26
CA MET A 114 -5.25 15.54 10.38
C MET A 114 -6.38 16.29 9.64
N ASP A 115 -6.28 17.61 9.57
CA ASP A 115 -7.08 18.40 8.64
C ASP A 115 -6.66 18.15 7.17
N MET A 116 -7.40 18.71 6.22
CA MET A 116 -7.19 18.47 4.79
C MET A 116 -5.82 18.96 4.31
N GLU A 117 -5.37 20.13 4.78
CA GLU A 117 -4.09 20.72 4.35
C GLU A 117 -2.90 19.95 4.94
N THR A 118 -2.95 19.64 6.23
CA THR A 118 -1.93 18.79 6.88
C THR A 118 -1.82 17.42 6.22
N ARG A 119 -2.97 16.81 5.90
CA ARG A 119 -3.00 15.51 5.20
C ARG A 119 -2.37 15.60 3.80
N LYS A 120 -2.63 16.68 3.07
CA LYS A 120 -2.05 16.92 1.75
C LYS A 120 -0.52 17.09 1.84
N VAL A 121 -0.05 17.87 2.79
CA VAL A 121 1.39 18.03 3.06
C VAL A 121 2.01 16.69 3.41
N PHE A 122 1.41 15.93 4.32
CA PHE A 122 1.89 14.60 4.73
C PHE A 122 2.01 13.64 3.54
N VAL A 123 0.96 13.52 2.72
CA VAL A 123 0.97 12.63 1.55
C VAL A 123 2.02 13.07 0.53
N ASN A 124 2.14 14.37 0.26
CA ASN A 124 3.15 14.89 -0.66
C ASN A 124 4.57 14.64 -0.15
N THR A 125 4.82 14.85 1.14
CA THR A 125 6.13 14.59 1.77
C THR A 125 6.51 13.11 1.64
N ILE A 126 5.59 12.20 1.95
CA ILE A 126 5.82 10.75 1.76
C ILE A 126 6.13 10.43 0.29
N TYR A 127 5.39 11.01 -0.65
CA TYR A 127 5.62 10.80 -2.07
C TYR A 127 6.99 11.30 -2.52
N GLU A 128 7.40 12.49 -2.06
CA GLU A 128 8.73 13.06 -2.35
C GLU A 128 9.86 12.23 -1.75
N LEU A 129 9.70 11.77 -0.49
CA LEU A 129 10.66 10.90 0.16
C LEU A 129 10.85 9.57 -0.59
N ILE A 130 9.75 8.93 -0.99
CA ILE A 130 9.81 7.71 -1.79
C ILE A 130 10.50 7.98 -3.13
N GLY A 131 10.18 9.09 -3.80
CA GLY A 131 10.80 9.50 -5.04
C GLY A 131 12.31 9.74 -4.88
N TRP A 132 12.71 10.42 -3.81
CA TRP A 132 14.13 10.64 -3.48
C TRP A 132 14.85 9.32 -3.18
N MET A 133 14.26 8.45 -2.37
CA MET A 133 14.81 7.11 -2.07
C MET A 133 15.00 6.29 -3.35
N MET A 134 14.00 6.24 -4.22
CA MET A 134 14.09 5.51 -5.49
C MET A 134 15.17 6.07 -6.41
N LYS A 135 15.33 7.39 -6.45
CA LYS A 135 16.39 8.05 -7.21
C LYS A 135 17.77 7.72 -6.65
N SER A 136 17.94 7.79 -5.33
CA SER A 136 19.20 7.45 -4.65
C SER A 136 19.58 5.99 -4.89
N ILE A 137 18.63 5.06 -4.77
CA ILE A 137 18.83 3.63 -5.06
C ILE A 137 19.26 3.44 -6.52
N LYS A 138 18.59 4.10 -7.47
CA LYS A 138 18.93 4.02 -8.89
C LYS A 138 20.34 4.53 -9.15
N THR A 139 20.73 5.64 -8.54
CA THR A 139 22.07 6.22 -8.70
C THR A 139 23.13 5.28 -8.11
N GLU A 140 22.93 4.79 -6.88
CA GLU A 140 23.83 3.80 -6.26
C GLU A 140 23.91 2.50 -7.03
N LEU A 141 22.82 1.99 -7.57
CA LEU A 141 22.81 0.79 -8.41
C LEU A 141 23.59 1.02 -9.71
N CYS A 142 23.45 2.18 -10.35
CA CYS A 142 24.19 2.52 -11.57
C CYS A 142 25.69 2.70 -11.30
N GLU A 143 26.07 3.28 -10.16
CA GLU A 143 27.47 3.46 -9.78
C GLU A 143 28.13 2.15 -9.31
N LYS A 144 27.37 1.28 -8.64
CA LYS A 144 27.89 -0.01 -8.10
C LYS A 144 27.75 -1.20 -9.02
N TRP A 145 27.02 -1.10 -10.14
CA TRP A 145 27.06 -2.14 -11.18
C TRP A 145 28.47 -2.39 -11.70
N ASN A 146 29.37 -1.42 -11.49
CA ASN A 146 30.80 -1.54 -11.77
C ASN A 146 31.66 -2.08 -10.61
N ASN A 147 31.09 -2.31 -9.40
CA ASN A 147 31.83 -2.83 -8.24
C ASN A 147 30.94 -3.70 -7.34
N ASP A 148 31.28 -4.95 -7.21
CA ASP A 148 30.69 -6.02 -6.37
C ASP A 148 30.29 -5.59 -4.95
N SER A 149 29.05 -5.28 -4.68
CA SER A 149 28.49 -5.33 -3.31
C SER A 149 26.97 -5.12 -3.19
N GLY A 150 26.19 -6.09 -3.69
CA GLY A 150 24.73 -6.10 -3.57
C GLY A 150 24.17 -6.12 -2.12
N LEU A 151 25.01 -6.39 -1.11
CA LEU A 151 24.57 -6.52 0.29
C LEU A 151 24.40 -5.18 1.01
N MET A 152 25.09 -4.12 0.60
CA MET A 152 25.05 -2.80 1.27
C MET A 152 23.79 -1.99 0.95
N ILE A 153 23.16 -2.23 -0.19
CA ILE A 153 21.95 -1.49 -0.62
C ILE A 153 20.76 -1.79 0.30
N THR A 154 20.59 -3.05 0.70
CA THR A 154 19.51 -3.48 1.58
C THR A 154 19.61 -2.86 2.97
N ASN A 155 20.82 -2.73 3.52
CA ASN A 155 21.06 -2.15 4.82
C ASN A 155 20.78 -0.64 4.85
N ASN A 156 21.14 0.10 3.80
CA ASN A 156 20.90 1.55 3.71
C ASN A 156 19.40 1.87 3.60
N ILE A 157 18.63 1.05 2.88
CA ILE A 157 17.17 1.19 2.78
C ILE A 157 16.52 0.91 4.15
N ILE A 158 16.92 -0.15 4.83
CA ILE A 158 16.42 -0.50 6.16
C ILE A 158 16.77 0.61 7.15
N TYR A 159 17.99 1.13 7.11
CA TYR A 159 18.42 2.22 7.99
C TYR A 159 17.64 3.52 7.73
N ALA A 160 17.42 3.89 6.48
CA ALA A 160 16.60 5.05 6.13
C ALA A 160 15.15 4.91 6.63
N ILE A 161 14.57 3.72 6.52
CA ILE A 161 13.22 3.42 7.02
C ILE A 161 13.19 3.50 8.56
N ILE A 162 14.21 3.00 9.25
CA ILE A 162 14.31 3.06 10.72
C ILE A 162 14.47 4.50 11.21
N CYS A 163 15.31 5.33 10.56
CA CYS A 163 15.43 6.74 10.87
C CYS A 163 14.12 7.49 10.66
N LEU A 164 13.43 7.27 9.54
CA LEU A 164 12.12 7.86 9.27
C LEU A 164 11.06 7.46 10.31
N LEU A 165 11.10 6.23 10.80
CA LEU A 165 10.16 5.76 11.83
C LEU A 165 10.58 6.27 13.22
N GLY A 166 11.89 6.48 13.48
CA GLY A 166 12.42 7.04 14.71
C GLY A 166 12.03 8.50 14.92
N ASP A 167 12.22 9.33 13.88
CA ASP A 167 11.85 10.75 13.90
C ASP A 167 10.34 11.02 13.97
N MET A 168 9.51 9.97 13.80
CA MET A 168 8.04 10.04 13.92
C MET A 168 7.53 9.60 15.31
N ILE A 169 8.40 9.17 16.21
CA ILE A 169 8.05 8.65 17.56
C ILE A 169 8.43 9.64 18.68
N ASP A 170 9.29 10.61 18.41
CA ASP A 170 9.61 11.75 19.28
C ASP A 170 8.67 12.94 19.00
#